data_f5e83c62185f0da91890a95e7ca83886
#
_entry.id   f5e83c62185f0da91890a95e7ca83886
#
_cell.length_a   1.000
_cell.length_b   1.000
_cell.length_c   1.000
_cell.angle_alpha   90.00
_cell.angle_beta   90.00
_cell.angle_gamma   90.00
#
_symmetry.space_group_name_H-M   'P 1'
#
loop_
_entity.id
_entity.type
_entity.pdbx_description
1 polymer ?
#
loop_
_entity_poly.entity_id
_entity_poly.type
_entity_poly.pdbx_seq_one_letter_code
_entity_poly.pdbx_strand_id
1 'polypeptide(L)'
;TTYTYDLNNAGTTETFPLTEGDGTYAVKVFENTSGTKYAQAYSTSVTMTLRNDFLPFLYPNQFVNYTSGSQTVSMAAELCKDKSGDLDKVTAVFDYVVDHFTYDYDKAATVQSGYLPDVDKVLEAKKGICFDYAAVMSAMLRSQNIPCKLVVGYAGEIYHAWINVYIEGVGWVDRVIYFDGENWTLMDPTFTSTGKRSNSIMKYVTDESNYSQKYAY
;
A
#
# COMPACT_ATOMS: atom_id res chain seq x y z
N THR A 1 -3.16 -15.67 8.57
CA THR A 1 -2.55 -14.35 8.86
C THR A 1 -3.34 -13.64 9.94
N THR A 2 -2.70 -12.86 10.80
CA THR A 2 -3.37 -12.01 11.79
C THR A 2 -3.05 -10.56 11.48
N TYR A 3 -4.09 -9.79 11.18
CA TYR A 3 -4.01 -8.34 10.98
C TYR A 3 -4.37 -7.63 12.29
N THR A 4 -3.67 -6.54 12.58
CA THR A 4 -3.91 -5.72 13.77
C THR A 4 -4.23 -4.30 13.34
N TYR A 5 -5.29 -3.75 13.91
CA TYR A 5 -5.78 -2.40 13.65
C TYR A 5 -6.02 -1.69 14.98
N ASP A 6 -5.87 -0.38 14.98
CA ASP A 6 -6.25 0.45 16.11
C ASP A 6 -7.70 0.91 15.97
N LEU A 7 -8.49 0.79 17.03
CA LEU A 7 -9.85 1.31 17.07
C LEU A 7 -9.84 2.76 17.56
N ASN A 8 -10.61 3.63 16.90
CA ASN A 8 -10.81 4.97 17.40
C ASN A 8 -11.68 4.97 18.66
N ASN A 9 -11.44 5.92 19.56
CA ASN A 9 -12.23 6.12 20.77
C ASN A 9 -13.39 7.12 20.56
N ALA A 10 -13.65 7.55 19.33
CA ALA A 10 -14.67 8.54 18.99
C ALA A 10 -16.07 7.93 18.75
N GLY A 11 -16.17 6.60 18.76
CA GLY A 11 -17.42 5.88 18.47
C GLY A 11 -17.82 5.94 16.98
N THR A 12 -16.90 6.30 16.11
CA THR A 12 -17.12 6.31 14.65
C THR A 12 -16.91 4.93 14.08
N THR A 13 -17.68 4.60 13.03
CA THR A 13 -17.51 3.33 12.31
C THR A 13 -16.17 3.29 11.60
N GLU A 14 -15.48 2.16 11.71
CA GLU A 14 -14.25 1.87 10.97
C GLU A 14 -14.48 0.68 10.03
N THR A 15 -13.74 0.66 8.93
CA THR A 15 -13.79 -0.42 7.95
C THR A 15 -12.46 -1.15 7.92
N PHE A 16 -12.53 -2.47 8.13
CA PHE A 16 -11.37 -3.35 8.03
C PHE A 16 -11.52 -4.24 6.81
N PRO A 17 -10.56 -4.22 5.87
CA PRO A 17 -10.66 -5.03 4.67
C PRO A 17 -10.46 -6.51 4.98
N LEU A 18 -11.24 -7.38 4.33
CA LEU A 18 -11.07 -8.83 4.36
C LEU A 18 -10.24 -9.23 3.14
N THR A 19 -8.93 -9.36 3.32
CA THR A 19 -7.95 -9.47 2.23
C THR A 19 -7.47 -10.90 1.95
N GLU A 20 -7.91 -11.88 2.75
CA GLU A 20 -7.47 -13.28 2.65
C GLU A 20 -8.45 -14.16 1.83
N GLY A 21 -9.39 -13.55 1.09
CA GLY A 21 -10.35 -14.30 0.27
C GLY A 21 -11.52 -14.90 1.04
N ASP A 22 -12.14 -15.93 0.48
CA ASP A 22 -13.22 -16.67 1.11
C ASP A 22 -12.73 -17.44 2.34
N GLY A 23 -13.53 -17.45 3.39
CA GLY A 23 -13.19 -18.22 4.58
C GLY A 23 -13.82 -17.71 5.87
N THR A 24 -13.33 -18.23 6.99
CA THR A 24 -13.77 -17.83 8.32
C THR A 24 -12.78 -16.85 8.93
N TYR A 25 -13.28 -15.65 9.22
CA TYR A 25 -12.55 -14.58 9.85
C TYR A 25 -12.89 -14.52 11.34
N ALA A 26 -11.85 -14.61 12.18
CA ALA A 26 -11.98 -14.37 13.62
C ALA A 26 -11.69 -12.90 13.92
N VAL A 27 -12.63 -12.21 14.55
CA VAL A 27 -12.48 -10.82 14.98
C VAL A 27 -12.35 -10.79 16.49
N LYS A 28 -11.27 -10.18 16.99
CA LYS A 28 -10.99 -10.04 18.42
C LYS A 28 -10.72 -8.59 18.75
N VAL A 29 -11.35 -8.08 19.78
CA VAL A 29 -11.11 -6.73 20.31
C VAL A 29 -10.37 -6.85 21.62
N PHE A 30 -9.32 -6.06 21.76
CA PHE A 30 -8.51 -6.00 22.96
C PHE A 30 -8.53 -4.58 23.53
N GLU A 31 -8.67 -4.47 24.84
CA GLU A 31 -8.55 -3.24 25.58
C GLU A 31 -7.15 -3.14 26.20
N ASN A 32 -6.50 -1.99 26.04
CA ASN A 32 -5.24 -1.73 26.72
C ASN A 32 -5.48 -1.54 28.22
N THR A 33 -4.86 -2.37 29.02
CA THR A 33 -5.01 -2.32 30.48
C THR A 33 -3.87 -1.56 31.18
N SER A 34 -2.65 -1.63 30.66
CA SER A 34 -1.49 -0.90 31.16
C SER A 34 -0.27 -1.09 30.26
N GLY A 35 0.33 -0.01 29.77
CA GLY A 35 1.52 -0.05 28.93
C GLY A 35 1.31 -0.91 27.68
N THR A 36 2.00 -2.03 27.56
CA THR A 36 1.88 -2.99 26.43
C THR A 36 0.98 -4.20 26.74
N LYS A 37 0.23 -4.16 27.85
CA LYS A 37 -0.66 -5.25 28.25
C LYS A 37 -2.07 -4.99 27.77
N TYR A 38 -2.68 -6.04 27.20
CA TYR A 38 -4.03 -6.00 26.66
C TYR A 38 -4.86 -7.15 27.22
N ALA A 39 -6.14 -6.89 27.47
CA ALA A 39 -7.15 -7.89 27.81
C ALA A 39 -8.13 -8.03 26.66
N GLN A 40 -8.55 -9.26 26.32
CA GLN A 40 -9.57 -9.48 25.31
C GLN A 40 -10.93 -9.03 25.85
N ALA A 41 -11.52 -8.03 25.19
CA ALA A 41 -12.85 -7.50 25.53
C ALA A 41 -13.97 -8.18 24.73
N TYR A 42 -13.69 -8.58 23.48
CA TYR A 42 -14.70 -9.19 22.60
C TYR A 42 -14.06 -10.18 21.62
N SER A 43 -14.83 -11.18 21.18
CA SER A 43 -14.43 -12.09 20.13
C SER A 43 -15.66 -12.62 19.38
N THR A 44 -15.54 -12.68 18.06
CA THR A 44 -16.54 -13.33 17.20
C THR A 44 -15.87 -13.93 15.99
N SER A 45 -16.58 -14.75 15.24
CA SER A 45 -16.14 -15.28 13.96
C SER A 45 -17.25 -15.15 12.94
N VAL A 46 -16.88 -14.88 11.71
CA VAL A 46 -17.81 -14.77 10.58
C VAL A 46 -17.24 -15.54 9.39
N THR A 47 -18.08 -16.37 8.77
CA THR A 47 -17.73 -17.03 7.51
C THR A 47 -18.24 -16.18 6.36
N MET A 48 -17.34 -15.84 5.45
CA MET A 48 -17.59 -14.95 4.33
C MET A 48 -17.31 -15.64 3.01
N THR A 49 -18.16 -15.33 2.03
CA THR A 49 -17.88 -15.52 0.62
C THR A 49 -17.84 -14.13 -0.01
N LEU A 50 -16.71 -13.76 -0.56
CA LEU A 50 -16.51 -12.43 -1.13
C LEU A 50 -17.33 -12.29 -2.42
N ARG A 51 -18.00 -11.14 -2.57
CA ARG A 51 -18.71 -10.82 -3.82
C ARG A 51 -17.76 -10.40 -4.93
N ASN A 52 -16.61 -9.90 -4.55
CA ASN A 52 -15.60 -9.36 -5.44
C ASN A 52 -14.27 -9.28 -4.70
N ASP A 53 -13.24 -9.95 -5.21
CA ASP A 53 -11.92 -10.05 -4.61
C ASP A 53 -11.11 -8.74 -4.68
N PHE A 54 -11.57 -7.77 -5.48
CA PHE A 54 -10.89 -6.48 -5.65
C PHE A 54 -11.35 -5.42 -4.67
N LEU A 55 -12.56 -5.51 -4.12
CA LEU A 55 -13.11 -4.46 -3.24
C LEU A 55 -12.23 -4.10 -2.05
N PRO A 56 -11.56 -5.04 -1.36
CA PRO A 56 -10.62 -4.72 -0.28
C PRO A 56 -9.47 -3.82 -0.73
N PHE A 57 -9.16 -3.85 -2.02
CA PHE A 57 -8.03 -3.14 -2.65
C PHE A 57 -8.46 -1.96 -3.53
N LEU A 58 -9.75 -1.58 -3.47
CA LEU A 58 -10.33 -0.43 -4.15
C LEU A 58 -10.82 0.65 -3.18
N TYR A 59 -11.12 0.26 -1.95
CA TYR A 59 -11.65 1.18 -0.94
C TYR A 59 -10.58 1.62 0.06
N PRO A 60 -10.77 2.79 0.71
CA PRO A 60 -9.90 3.23 1.78
C PRO A 60 -9.96 2.29 2.98
N ASN A 61 -8.87 2.24 3.72
CA ASN A 61 -8.74 1.57 5.00
C ASN A 61 -7.81 2.36 5.91
N GLN A 62 -7.49 1.87 7.10
CA GLN A 62 -6.68 2.59 8.08
C GLN A 62 -5.27 2.94 7.56
N PHE A 63 -4.69 2.11 6.70
CA PHE A 63 -3.33 2.29 6.15
C PHE A 63 -3.31 3.05 4.83
N VAL A 64 -4.42 3.06 4.12
CA VAL A 64 -4.63 3.79 2.86
C VAL A 64 -5.87 4.64 3.05
N ASN A 65 -5.73 5.69 3.87
CA ASN A 65 -6.86 6.50 4.31
C ASN A 65 -7.03 7.74 3.43
N TYR A 66 -8.12 7.78 2.66
CA TYR A 66 -8.49 8.91 1.81
C TYR A 66 -10.01 9.03 1.69
N THR A 67 -10.46 10.18 1.26
CA THR A 67 -11.86 10.48 0.94
C THR A 67 -11.95 11.12 -0.44
N SER A 68 -13.15 11.28 -0.98
CA SER A 68 -13.34 12.01 -2.24
C SER A 68 -12.86 13.47 -2.20
N GLY A 69 -12.69 14.04 -1.00
CA GLY A 69 -12.18 15.39 -0.79
C GLY A 69 -10.66 15.48 -0.58
N SER A 70 -9.96 14.34 -0.57
CA SER A 70 -8.51 14.33 -0.37
C SER A 70 -7.76 14.97 -1.54
N GLN A 71 -6.68 15.69 -1.22
CA GLN A 71 -5.78 16.29 -2.23
C GLN A 71 -5.12 15.21 -3.08
N THR A 72 -4.80 14.08 -2.47
CA THR A 72 -4.25 12.90 -3.14
C THR A 72 -5.18 12.38 -4.24
N VAL A 73 -6.50 12.38 -4.01
CA VAL A 73 -7.50 12.01 -5.02
C VAL A 73 -7.56 13.02 -6.16
N SER A 74 -7.55 14.31 -5.84
CA SER A 74 -7.56 15.38 -6.83
C SER A 74 -6.30 15.35 -7.71
N MET A 75 -5.14 15.11 -7.11
CA MET A 75 -3.87 14.97 -7.83
C MET A 75 -3.91 13.74 -8.76
N ALA A 76 -4.40 12.60 -8.29
CA ALA A 76 -4.53 11.40 -9.11
C ALA A 76 -5.43 11.63 -10.33
N ALA A 77 -6.55 12.32 -10.15
CA ALA A 77 -7.45 12.66 -11.24
C ALA A 77 -6.77 13.54 -12.31
N GLU A 78 -5.95 14.52 -11.88
CA GLU A 78 -5.19 15.37 -12.80
C GLU A 78 -4.11 14.58 -13.56
N LEU A 79 -3.36 13.73 -12.87
CA LEU A 79 -2.32 12.89 -13.48
C LEU A 79 -2.88 11.89 -14.50
N CYS A 80 -4.09 11.41 -14.27
CA CYS A 80 -4.69 10.34 -15.05
C CYS A 80 -5.69 10.82 -16.12
N LYS A 81 -6.04 12.11 -16.17
CA LYS A 81 -7.12 12.65 -17.01
C LYS A 81 -7.00 12.29 -18.49
N ASP A 82 -5.78 12.27 -19.03
CA ASP A 82 -5.49 12.00 -20.44
C ASP A 82 -4.93 10.58 -20.67
N LYS A 83 -5.05 9.70 -19.68
CA LYS A 83 -4.56 8.32 -19.71
C LYS A 83 -5.69 7.35 -20.02
N SER A 84 -5.51 6.51 -21.02
CA SER A 84 -6.57 5.61 -21.51
C SER A 84 -6.52 4.19 -20.90
N GLY A 85 -5.38 3.75 -20.41
CA GLY A 85 -5.16 2.41 -19.85
C GLY A 85 -4.67 2.43 -18.40
N ASP A 86 -4.89 1.34 -17.70
CA ASP A 86 -4.43 1.20 -16.31
C ASP A 86 -2.92 1.37 -16.20
N LEU A 87 -2.18 0.78 -17.12
CA LEU A 87 -0.72 0.87 -17.14
C LEU A 87 -0.22 2.32 -17.30
N ASP A 88 -0.87 3.10 -18.19
CA ASP A 88 -0.53 4.52 -18.38
C ASP A 88 -0.81 5.34 -17.12
N LYS A 89 -1.90 5.02 -16.40
CA LYS A 89 -2.23 5.67 -15.12
C LYS A 89 -1.24 5.30 -14.03
N VAL A 90 -0.90 4.01 -13.91
CA VAL A 90 0.12 3.52 -12.97
C VAL A 90 1.44 4.21 -13.22
N THR A 91 1.87 4.30 -14.49
CA THR A 91 3.10 4.99 -14.87
C THR A 91 3.07 6.46 -14.49
N ALA A 92 1.97 7.16 -14.75
CA ALA A 92 1.86 8.58 -14.41
C ALA A 92 1.94 8.85 -12.90
N VAL A 93 1.30 8.00 -12.10
CA VAL A 93 1.37 8.08 -10.62
C VAL A 93 2.78 7.77 -10.13
N PHE A 94 3.41 6.75 -10.68
CA PHE A 94 4.78 6.37 -10.35
C PHE A 94 5.77 7.49 -10.66
N ASP A 95 5.78 7.98 -11.91
CA ASP A 95 6.70 9.04 -12.35
C ASP A 95 6.54 10.29 -11.48
N TYR A 96 5.28 10.65 -11.17
CA TYR A 96 5.04 11.79 -10.28
C TYR A 96 5.68 11.62 -8.92
N VAL A 97 5.55 10.46 -8.28
CA VAL A 97 6.15 10.22 -6.96
C VAL A 97 7.67 10.18 -7.04
N VAL A 98 8.23 9.47 -8.02
CA VAL A 98 9.69 9.37 -8.21
C VAL A 98 10.34 10.73 -8.48
N ASP A 99 9.70 11.56 -9.28
CA ASP A 99 10.26 12.85 -9.69
C ASP A 99 10.13 13.95 -8.62
N HIS A 100 9.17 13.81 -7.70
CA HIS A 100 8.85 14.90 -6.79
C HIS A 100 9.07 14.57 -5.31
N PHE A 101 9.16 13.29 -4.93
CA PHE A 101 9.29 12.93 -3.51
C PHE A 101 10.74 12.61 -3.15
N THR A 102 11.08 12.91 -1.90
CA THR A 102 12.38 12.58 -1.31
C THR A 102 12.21 11.62 -0.13
N TYR A 103 13.16 10.70 0.02
CA TYR A 103 13.10 9.74 1.12
C TYR A 103 13.46 10.38 2.46
N ASP A 104 12.68 10.06 3.50
CA ASP A 104 12.86 10.59 4.85
C ASP A 104 13.66 9.60 5.71
N TYR A 105 14.97 9.67 5.63
CA TYR A 105 15.87 8.82 6.42
C TYR A 105 15.73 9.03 7.92
N ASP A 106 15.46 10.25 8.37
CA ASP A 106 15.27 10.57 9.80
C ASP A 106 14.00 9.91 10.33
N LYS A 107 12.91 10.00 9.57
CA LYS A 107 11.66 9.32 9.89
C LYS A 107 11.85 7.80 9.86
N ALA A 108 12.53 7.26 8.86
CA ALA A 108 12.79 5.82 8.76
C ALA A 108 13.54 5.27 9.98
N ALA A 109 14.47 6.06 10.54
CA ALA A 109 15.24 5.67 11.72
C ALA A 109 14.46 5.81 13.03
N THR A 110 13.37 6.59 13.08
CA THR A 110 12.68 6.96 14.33
C THR A 110 11.21 6.56 14.38
N VAL A 111 10.62 6.15 13.27
CA VAL A 111 9.20 5.77 13.20
C VAL A 111 8.87 4.65 14.18
N GLN A 112 7.77 4.82 14.90
CA GLN A 112 7.33 3.87 15.91
C GLN A 112 6.28 2.89 15.35
N SER A 113 6.15 1.76 16.00
CA SER A 113 5.05 0.81 15.73
C SER A 113 3.70 1.52 15.92
N GLY A 114 2.73 1.19 15.05
CA GLY A 114 1.42 1.84 15.04
C GLY A 114 1.35 3.12 14.21
N TYR A 115 2.45 3.50 13.54
CA TYR A 115 2.42 4.63 12.62
C TYR A 115 1.41 4.38 11.47
N LEU A 116 0.56 5.37 11.22
CA LEU A 116 -0.40 5.39 10.11
C LEU A 116 -0.07 6.54 9.15
N PRO A 117 0.08 6.28 7.85
CA PRO A 117 0.32 7.32 6.86
C PRO A 117 -0.87 8.28 6.72
N ASP A 118 -0.61 9.57 6.71
CA ASP A 118 -1.56 10.60 6.30
C ASP A 118 -1.21 10.98 4.84
N VAL A 119 -1.97 10.45 3.90
CA VAL A 119 -1.63 10.53 2.47
C VAL A 119 -1.60 11.97 1.95
N ASP A 120 -2.44 12.86 2.48
CA ASP A 120 -2.47 14.26 2.04
C ASP A 120 -1.28 15.04 2.62
N LYS A 121 -0.90 14.80 3.88
CA LYS A 121 0.33 15.41 4.45
C LYS A 121 1.60 14.92 3.77
N VAL A 122 1.66 13.63 3.43
CA VAL A 122 2.80 13.08 2.69
C VAL A 122 2.89 13.70 1.29
N LEU A 123 1.74 13.84 0.60
CA LEU A 123 1.66 14.50 -0.70
C LEU A 123 2.13 15.96 -0.63
N GLU A 124 1.69 16.71 0.38
CA GLU A 124 2.07 18.11 0.60
C GLU A 124 3.57 18.23 0.88
N ALA A 125 4.08 17.41 1.80
CA ALA A 125 5.49 17.41 2.20
C ALA A 125 6.43 16.92 1.08
N LYS A 126 5.93 16.09 0.16
CA LYS A 126 6.72 15.38 -0.86
C LYS A 126 7.92 14.67 -0.25
N LYS A 127 7.75 14.14 0.93
CA LYS A 127 8.77 13.47 1.72
C LYS A 127 8.14 12.40 2.61
N GLY A 128 8.76 11.21 2.65
CA GLY A 128 8.25 10.10 3.46
C GLY A 128 9.14 8.87 3.42
N ILE A 129 8.69 7.81 4.06
CA ILE A 129 9.31 6.48 4.03
C ILE A 129 8.58 5.56 3.02
N CYS A 130 9.09 4.36 2.80
CA CYS A 130 8.49 3.39 1.88
C CYS A 130 6.98 3.16 2.14
N PHE A 131 6.59 3.14 3.39
CA PHE A 131 5.19 2.96 3.79
C PHE A 131 4.31 4.17 3.41
N ASP A 132 4.81 5.40 3.56
CA ASP A 132 4.13 6.62 3.12
C ASP A 132 3.90 6.63 1.62
N TYR A 133 4.93 6.29 0.86
CA TYR A 133 4.87 6.26 -0.59
C TYR A 133 3.90 5.20 -1.10
N ALA A 134 3.98 3.98 -0.53
CA ALA A 134 3.04 2.92 -0.86
C ALA A 134 1.59 3.32 -0.55
N ALA A 135 1.35 4.03 0.56
CA ALA A 135 0.03 4.52 0.94
C ALA A 135 -0.50 5.60 -0.03
N VAL A 136 0.32 6.60 -0.37
CA VAL A 136 -0.05 7.67 -1.33
C VAL A 136 -0.36 7.08 -2.69
N MET A 137 0.50 6.20 -3.21
CA MET A 137 0.29 5.58 -4.52
C MET A 137 -0.94 4.67 -4.53
N SER A 138 -1.15 3.88 -3.47
CA SER A 138 -2.36 3.07 -3.32
C SER A 138 -3.62 3.94 -3.29
N ALA A 139 -3.62 5.06 -2.57
CA ALA A 139 -4.74 5.99 -2.53
C ALA A 139 -5.01 6.60 -3.91
N MET A 140 -3.96 7.03 -4.61
CA MET A 140 -4.06 7.56 -5.98
C MET A 140 -4.68 6.53 -6.93
N LEU A 141 -4.13 5.31 -6.97
CA LEU A 141 -4.58 4.26 -7.89
C LEU A 141 -6.00 3.78 -7.59
N ARG A 142 -6.31 3.54 -6.31
CA ARG A 142 -7.67 3.15 -5.89
C ARG A 142 -8.71 4.20 -6.25
N SER A 143 -8.38 5.48 -6.10
CA SER A 143 -9.27 6.59 -6.51
C SER A 143 -9.54 6.64 -8.01
N GLN A 144 -8.68 6.02 -8.82
CA GLN A 144 -8.83 5.84 -10.27
C GLN A 144 -9.43 4.48 -10.65
N ASN A 145 -10.01 3.77 -9.66
CA ASN A 145 -10.63 2.44 -9.81
C ASN A 145 -9.64 1.34 -10.26
N ILE A 146 -8.38 1.48 -9.89
CA ILE A 146 -7.34 0.46 -10.13
C ILE A 146 -7.09 -0.29 -8.81
N PRO A 147 -7.37 -1.61 -8.75
CA PRO A 147 -7.12 -2.38 -7.53
C PRO A 147 -5.64 -2.38 -7.17
N CYS A 148 -5.32 -1.93 -5.95
CA CYS A 148 -3.96 -1.77 -5.49
C CYS A 148 -3.82 -2.27 -4.06
N LYS A 149 -2.94 -3.25 -3.85
CA LYS A 149 -2.54 -3.75 -2.53
C LYS A 149 -1.38 -2.89 -2.02
N LEU A 150 -1.52 -2.33 -0.82
CA LEU A 150 -0.37 -1.91 -0.03
C LEU A 150 0.17 -3.15 0.67
N VAL A 151 1.37 -3.56 0.30
CA VAL A 151 2.02 -4.77 0.84
C VAL A 151 3.10 -4.37 1.82
N VAL A 152 3.15 -5.11 2.93
CA VAL A 152 4.20 -4.99 3.94
C VAL A 152 4.83 -6.35 4.17
N GLY A 153 6.15 -6.40 4.22
CA GLY A 153 6.90 -7.63 4.37
C GLY A 153 8.39 -7.41 4.47
N TYR A 154 9.16 -8.30 3.91
CA TYR A 154 10.61 -8.22 3.91
C TYR A 154 11.15 -8.24 2.48
N ALA A 155 12.12 -7.39 2.21
CA ALA A 155 12.99 -7.44 1.04
C ALA A 155 14.38 -7.86 1.53
N GLY A 156 14.74 -9.14 1.36
CA GLY A 156 15.85 -9.75 2.09
C GLY A 156 15.60 -9.71 3.61
N GLU A 157 16.46 -9.02 4.35
CA GLU A 157 16.31 -8.83 5.81
C GLU A 157 15.64 -7.50 6.19
N ILE A 158 15.35 -6.64 5.21
CA ILE A 158 14.82 -5.28 5.44
C ILE A 158 13.29 -5.33 5.48
N TYR A 159 12.70 -4.85 6.58
CA TYR A 159 11.26 -4.65 6.68
C TYR A 159 10.86 -3.49 5.76
N HIS A 160 9.96 -3.77 4.83
CA HIS A 160 9.70 -2.90 3.70
C HIS A 160 8.22 -2.85 3.33
N ALA A 161 7.82 -1.80 2.62
CA ALA A 161 6.49 -1.67 2.04
C ALA A 161 6.58 -1.36 0.54
N TRP A 162 5.67 -1.97 -0.23
CA TRP A 162 5.54 -1.79 -1.67
C TRP A 162 4.09 -1.89 -2.09
N ILE A 163 3.81 -1.80 -3.39
CA ILE A 163 2.47 -2.02 -3.92
C ILE A 163 2.44 -3.14 -4.96
N ASN A 164 1.31 -3.86 -4.98
CA ASN A 164 0.94 -4.74 -6.07
C ASN A 164 -0.30 -4.15 -6.73
N VAL A 165 -0.35 -4.15 -8.05
CA VAL A 165 -1.43 -3.51 -8.82
C VAL A 165 -2.07 -4.52 -9.76
N TYR A 166 -3.39 -4.51 -9.84
CA TYR A 166 -4.11 -5.30 -10.84
C TYR A 166 -4.24 -4.49 -12.13
N ILE A 167 -3.79 -5.07 -13.23
CA ILE A 167 -3.89 -4.49 -14.57
C ILE A 167 -4.88 -5.32 -15.37
N GLU A 168 -5.91 -4.68 -15.93
CA GLU A 168 -6.89 -5.38 -16.75
C GLU A 168 -6.23 -6.09 -17.94
N GLY A 169 -6.58 -7.36 -18.14
CA GLY A 169 -5.99 -8.21 -19.18
C GLY A 169 -4.62 -8.81 -18.86
N VAL A 170 -3.97 -8.38 -17.77
CA VAL A 170 -2.65 -8.90 -17.31
C VAL A 170 -2.79 -9.68 -16.01
N GLY A 171 -3.59 -9.19 -15.05
CA GLY A 171 -3.69 -9.74 -13.71
C GLY A 171 -2.96 -8.92 -12.66
N TRP A 172 -2.68 -9.53 -11.50
CA TRP A 172 -1.88 -8.90 -10.46
C TRP A 172 -0.43 -8.81 -10.88
N VAL A 173 0.09 -7.59 -10.89
CA VAL A 173 1.51 -7.28 -11.09
C VAL A 173 2.09 -6.98 -9.71
N ASP A 174 2.94 -7.88 -9.24
CA ASP A 174 3.58 -7.78 -7.94
C ASP A 174 4.77 -6.82 -7.99
N ARG A 175 4.97 -6.06 -6.90
CA ARG A 175 6.16 -5.22 -6.74
C ARG A 175 6.31 -4.15 -7.82
N VAL A 176 5.18 -3.57 -8.22
CA VAL A 176 5.17 -2.52 -9.28
C VAL A 176 6.10 -1.36 -8.92
N ILE A 177 6.31 -1.13 -7.63
CA ILE A 177 7.17 -0.07 -7.13
C ILE A 177 8.04 -0.59 -6.00
N TYR A 178 9.33 -0.62 -6.25
CA TYR A 178 10.36 -0.95 -5.30
C TYR A 178 11.33 0.22 -5.15
N PHE A 179 11.69 0.53 -3.91
CA PHE A 179 12.73 1.49 -3.56
C PHE A 179 13.86 0.76 -2.85
N ASP A 180 15.07 0.79 -3.42
CA ASP A 180 16.24 0.08 -2.90
C ASP A 180 17.05 0.88 -1.86
N GLY A 181 16.56 2.07 -1.46
CA GLY A 181 17.26 3.01 -0.60
C GLY A 181 17.91 4.17 -1.35
N GLU A 182 18.10 4.05 -2.66
CA GLU A 182 18.67 5.08 -3.54
C GLU A 182 17.82 5.29 -4.80
N ASN A 183 17.22 4.22 -5.35
CA ASN A 183 16.50 4.24 -6.63
C ASN A 183 15.13 3.60 -6.56
N TRP A 184 14.19 4.14 -7.33
CA TRP A 184 12.88 3.57 -7.57
C TRP A 184 12.88 2.71 -8.83
N THR A 185 12.18 1.60 -8.80
CA THR A 185 12.06 0.71 -9.94
C THR A 185 10.60 0.36 -10.20
N LEU A 186 10.08 0.74 -11.38
CA LEU A 186 8.83 0.23 -11.90
C LEU A 186 9.10 -1.15 -12.50
N MET A 187 8.41 -2.15 -12.00
CA MET A 187 8.66 -3.57 -12.32
C MET A 187 7.65 -4.10 -13.33
N ASP A 188 7.48 -3.43 -14.44
CA ASP A 188 6.75 -3.98 -15.57
C ASP A 188 7.73 -4.59 -16.59
N PRO A 189 7.55 -5.85 -17.04
CA PRO A 189 8.37 -6.46 -18.09
C PRO A 189 8.37 -5.66 -19.40
N THR A 190 7.32 -4.90 -19.68
CA THR A 190 7.25 -4.03 -20.86
C THR A 190 8.13 -2.79 -20.75
N PHE A 191 8.45 -2.33 -19.53
CA PHE A 191 9.34 -1.19 -19.29
C PHE A 191 10.83 -1.54 -19.22
N THR A 192 11.19 -2.82 -19.17
CA THR A 192 12.60 -3.27 -19.20
C THR A 192 13.32 -2.89 -20.51
N SER A 193 12.58 -2.56 -21.56
CA SER A 193 13.14 -2.20 -22.87
C SER A 193 13.67 -0.76 -22.96
N THR A 194 13.44 0.11 -21.98
CA THR A 194 13.78 1.55 -22.08
C THR A 194 15.14 1.96 -21.50
N GLY A 195 15.99 1.02 -21.10
CA GLY A 195 17.43 1.24 -20.91
C GLY A 195 17.91 2.13 -19.76
N LYS A 196 17.05 2.58 -18.84
CA LYS A 196 17.42 3.48 -17.74
C LYS A 196 17.78 2.79 -16.40
N ARG A 197 17.99 1.46 -16.37
CA ARG A 197 18.13 0.72 -15.10
C ARG A 197 19.36 -0.15 -15.06
N SER A 198 20.02 -0.23 -13.89
CA SER A 198 21.18 -1.11 -13.73
C SER A 198 20.75 -2.58 -13.73
N ASN A 199 21.51 -3.44 -14.45
CA ASN A 199 21.22 -4.87 -14.54
C ASN A 199 21.24 -5.59 -13.18
N SER A 200 21.97 -5.07 -12.19
CA SER A 200 22.06 -5.64 -10.84
C SER A 200 20.79 -5.42 -10.03
N ILE A 201 20.21 -4.22 -10.10
CA ILE A 201 18.94 -3.90 -9.45
C ILE A 201 17.82 -4.73 -10.06
N MET A 202 17.75 -4.79 -11.39
CA MET A 202 16.74 -5.60 -12.08
C MET A 202 16.82 -7.08 -11.71
N LYS A 203 18.03 -7.64 -11.60
CA LYS A 203 18.22 -9.04 -11.19
C LYS A 203 17.76 -9.29 -9.76
N TYR A 204 18.03 -8.38 -8.83
CA TYR A 204 17.58 -8.49 -7.44
C TYR A 204 16.07 -8.41 -7.31
N VAL A 205 15.48 -7.44 -7.99
CA VAL A 205 14.05 -7.13 -7.91
C VAL A 205 13.18 -8.19 -8.62
N THR A 206 13.70 -8.84 -9.66
CA THR A 206 13.00 -9.94 -10.36
C THR A 206 13.13 -11.30 -9.67
N ASP A 207 14.00 -11.43 -8.69
CA ASP A 207 14.15 -12.67 -7.93
C ASP A 207 13.12 -12.73 -6.79
N GLU A 208 12.09 -13.55 -6.97
CA GLU A 208 11.00 -13.73 -6.02
C GLU A 208 11.45 -14.21 -4.65
N SER A 209 12.58 -14.94 -4.58
CA SER A 209 13.13 -15.45 -3.32
C SER A 209 13.60 -14.34 -2.37
N ASN A 210 13.85 -13.14 -2.87
CA ASN A 210 14.23 -11.97 -2.07
C ASN A 210 13.08 -11.33 -1.30
N TYR A 211 11.82 -11.70 -1.60
CA TYR A 211 10.65 -11.03 -1.02
C TYR A 211 9.78 -11.99 -0.24
N SER A 212 9.36 -11.54 0.93
CA SER A 212 8.41 -12.26 1.77
C SER A 212 7.28 -11.31 2.19
N GLN A 213 6.10 -11.47 1.57
CA GLN A 213 4.90 -10.73 1.95
C GLN A 213 4.43 -11.19 3.32
N LYS A 214 4.13 -10.24 4.20
CA LYS A 214 3.55 -10.49 5.52
C LYS A 214 2.09 -10.06 5.59
N TYR A 215 1.79 -8.88 5.06
CA TYR A 215 0.45 -8.29 5.04
C TYR A 215 0.15 -7.67 3.67
N ALA A 216 -1.14 -7.67 3.30
CA ALA A 216 -1.68 -6.93 2.15
C ALA A 216 -2.94 -6.17 2.59
N TYR A 217 -2.91 -4.86 2.46
CA TYR A 217 -3.98 -3.96 2.87
C TYR A 217 -4.67 -3.31 1.68
#